data_96c31f3a66eebb29eba5eb47206eee65
#
_entry.id   96c31f3a66eebb29eba5eb47206eee65
#
_cell.length_a   1.000
_cell.length_b   1.000
_cell.length_c   1.000
_cell.angle_alpha   90.00
_cell.angle_beta   90.00
_cell.angle_gamma   90.00
#
_symmetry.space_group_name_H-M   'P 1'
#
loop_
_entity.id
_entity.type
_entity.pdbx_description
1 polymer ?
#
loop_
_entity_poly.entity_id
_entity_poly.type
_entity_poly.pdbx_seq_one_letter_code
_entity_poly.pdbx_strand_id
1 'polypeptide(L)' 'MDWTILGIGPTDDKKAITAAYRAKLKVTNPEDKPEEFKALRAAYEEAQRLADQPATG' A
#
# COMPACT_ATOMS: atom_id res chain seq x y z
N MET A 1 9.66 -0.29 -5.21
CA MET A 1 8.64 -0.25 -4.17
C MET A 1 8.66 -1.52 -3.35
N ASP A 2 8.44 -1.41 -2.05
CA ASP A 2 8.44 -2.56 -1.17
C ASP A 2 7.01 -3.06 -0.94
N TRP A 3 6.62 -4.10 -1.66
CA TRP A 3 5.27 -4.67 -1.56
C TRP A 3 5.02 -5.41 -0.25
N THR A 4 6.10 -5.78 0.48
CA THR A 4 5.91 -6.48 1.76
C THR A 4 5.25 -5.58 2.81
N ILE A 5 5.39 -4.26 2.68
CA ILE A 5 4.75 -3.32 3.59
C ILE A 5 3.23 -3.47 3.51
N LEU A 6 2.70 -3.70 2.30
CA LEU A 6 1.27 -3.94 2.11
C LEU A 6 0.87 -5.39 2.38
N GLY A 7 1.84 -6.30 2.41
CA GLY A 7 1.56 -7.70 2.64
C GLY A 7 1.03 -8.45 1.44
N ILE A 8 1.23 -7.93 0.25
CA ILE A 8 0.82 -8.58 -1.00
C ILE A 8 1.95 -8.49 -2.02
N GLY A 9 1.85 -9.29 -3.06
CA GLY A 9 2.80 -9.23 -4.16
C GLY A 9 2.50 -8.07 -5.11
N PRO A 10 3.41 -7.79 -6.04
CA PRO A 10 3.19 -6.73 -7.03
C PRO A 10 1.89 -6.94 -7.80
N THR A 11 1.11 -5.87 -7.92
CA THR A 11 -0.17 -5.92 -8.62
C THR A 11 -0.55 -4.54 -9.12
N ASP A 12 -1.34 -4.47 -10.18
CA ASP A 12 -1.93 -3.25 -10.66
C ASP A 12 -3.43 -3.16 -10.35
N ASP A 13 -3.92 -4.09 -9.52
CA ASP A 13 -5.32 -4.11 -9.12
C ASP A 13 -5.51 -3.17 -7.93
N LYS A 14 -6.12 -2.02 -8.19
CA LYS A 14 -6.36 -1.00 -7.16
C LYS A 14 -7.21 -1.53 -6.01
N LYS A 15 -8.15 -2.43 -6.31
CA LYS A 15 -8.99 -3.01 -5.26
C LYS A 15 -8.18 -3.87 -4.32
N ALA A 16 -7.24 -4.66 -4.86
CA ALA A 16 -6.36 -5.48 -4.04
C ALA A 16 -5.44 -4.60 -3.19
N ILE A 17 -4.92 -3.52 -3.77
CA ILE A 17 -4.07 -2.58 -3.05
C ILE A 17 -4.83 -1.94 -1.90
N THR A 18 -6.05 -1.47 -2.16
CA THR A 18 -6.89 -0.85 -1.13
C THR A 18 -7.24 -1.84 -0.02
N ALA A 19 -7.59 -3.07 -0.39
CA ALA A 19 -7.92 -4.09 0.60
C ALA A 19 -6.73 -4.42 1.49
N ALA A 20 -5.54 -4.53 0.89
CA ALA A 20 -4.31 -4.78 1.64
C ALA A 20 -4.01 -3.64 2.60
N TYR A 21 -4.15 -2.42 2.14
CA TYR A 21 -3.92 -1.23 2.97
C TYR A 21 -4.86 -1.21 4.18
N ARG A 22 -6.16 -1.45 3.93
CA ARG A 22 -7.14 -1.48 5.01
C ARG A 22 -6.85 -2.56 6.03
N ALA A 23 -6.44 -3.74 5.57
CA ALA A 23 -6.09 -4.83 6.46
C ALA A 23 -4.91 -4.46 7.35
N LYS A 24 -3.91 -3.80 6.78
CA LYS A 24 -2.75 -3.35 7.55
C LYS A 24 -3.09 -2.21 8.49
N LEU A 25 -4.01 -1.32 8.10
CA LEU A 25 -4.43 -0.22 8.97
C LEU A 25 -5.03 -0.73 10.28
N LYS A 26 -5.73 -1.84 10.24
CA LYS A 26 -6.35 -2.41 11.43
C LYS A 26 -5.33 -2.83 12.48
N VAL A 27 -4.11 -3.15 12.06
CA VAL A 27 -3.06 -3.62 12.96
C VAL A 27 -1.92 -2.61 13.12
N THR A 28 -2.03 -1.44 12.48
CA THR A 28 -0.99 -0.41 12.53
C THR A 28 -1.59 0.88 13.07
N ASN A 29 -1.56 1.02 14.39
CA ASN A 29 -2.09 2.20 15.06
C ASN A 29 -1.05 3.32 14.98
N PRO A 30 -1.38 4.49 14.40
CA PRO A 30 -0.43 5.59 14.30
C PRO A 30 0.04 6.13 15.65
N GLU A 31 -0.73 5.92 16.72
CA GLU A 31 -0.33 6.34 18.05
C GLU A 31 0.77 5.44 18.61
N ASP A 32 0.70 4.14 18.28
CA ASP A 32 1.68 3.16 18.76
C ASP A 32 2.82 2.94 17.79
N LYS A 33 2.52 3.04 16.50
CA LYS A 33 3.48 2.70 15.43
C LYS A 33 3.50 3.79 14.36
N PRO A 34 3.92 5.01 14.73
CA PRO A 34 3.86 6.13 13.78
C PRO A 34 4.74 5.93 12.55
N GLU A 35 5.90 5.33 12.73
CA GLU A 35 6.81 5.10 11.60
C GLU A 35 6.24 4.06 10.64
N GLU A 36 5.67 3.00 11.18
CA GLU A 36 5.04 1.96 10.36
C GLU A 36 3.82 2.49 9.64
N PHE A 37 3.05 3.33 10.31
CA PHE A 37 1.89 3.96 9.69
C PHE A 37 2.29 4.83 8.50
N LYS A 38 3.34 5.63 8.66
CA LYS A 38 3.84 6.48 7.58
C LYS A 38 4.34 5.64 6.40
N ALA A 39 5.06 4.57 6.69
CA ALA A 39 5.58 3.67 5.67
C ALA A 39 4.43 2.99 4.93
N LEU A 40 3.40 2.56 5.66
CA LEU A 40 2.23 1.93 5.08
C LEU A 40 1.49 2.87 4.14
N ARG A 41 1.28 4.12 4.57
CA ARG A 41 0.62 5.11 3.75
C ARG A 41 1.42 5.42 2.50
N ALA A 42 2.73 5.57 2.64
CA ALA A 42 3.61 5.82 1.49
C ALA A 42 3.56 4.66 0.50
N ALA A 43 3.58 3.44 1.00
CA ALA A 43 3.49 2.25 0.15
C ALA A 43 2.16 2.21 -0.59
N TYR A 44 1.07 2.53 0.09
CA TYR A 44 -0.26 2.57 -0.53
C TYR A 44 -0.31 3.60 -1.67
N GLU A 45 0.17 4.81 -1.40
CA GLU A 45 0.18 5.87 -2.41
C GLU A 45 1.05 5.49 -3.61
N GLU A 46 2.20 4.90 -3.35
CA GLU A 46 3.10 4.44 -4.40
C GLU A 46 2.43 3.35 -5.24
N ALA A 47 1.81 2.38 -4.60
CA ALA A 47 1.13 1.29 -5.29
C ALA A 47 -0.01 1.81 -6.16
N GLN A 48 -0.81 2.75 -5.64
CA GLN A 48 -1.90 3.35 -6.40
C GLN A 48 -1.37 4.09 -7.63
N ARG A 49 -0.28 4.81 -7.46
CA ARG A 49 0.33 5.52 -8.58
C ARG A 49 0.82 4.57 -9.65
N LEU A 50 1.46 3.48 -9.24
CA LEU A 50 1.93 2.47 -10.18
C LEU A 50 0.77 1.80 -10.91
N ALA A 51 -0.33 1.55 -10.20
CA ALA A 51 -1.51 0.94 -10.79
C ALA A 51 -2.21 1.90 -11.77
N ASP A 52 -2.07 3.21 -11.56
CA ASP A 52 -2.67 4.21 -12.42
C ASP A 52 -1.85 4.49 -13.68
N GLN A 53 -0.60 4.06 -13.72
CA GLN A 53 0.21 4.33 -14.91
C GLN A 53 -0.37 3.61 -16.12
N PRO A 54 -0.65 4.36 -17.20
CA PRO A 54 -1.13 3.69 -18.40
C PRO A 54 -0.05 2.78 -18.94
N ALA A 55 -0.48 1.65 -19.48
CA ALA A 55 0.45 0.78 -20.18
C ALA A 55 0.96 1.59 -21.37
N THR A 56 2.21 1.99 -21.33
CA THR A 56 2.77 2.74 -22.43
C THR A 56 2.96 1.81 -23.61
N GLY A 57 2.26 2.12 -24.61
CA GLY A 57 2.51 1.46 -25.89
C GLY A 57 3.81 1.96 -26.46
#